data_b134fe1f7152075e0a54d4de50b615b7
#
_entry.id   b134fe1f7152075e0a54d4de50b615b7
#
_cell.length_a   1.000
_cell.length_b   1.000
_cell.length_c   1.000
_cell.angle_alpha   90.00
_cell.angle_beta   90.00
_cell.angle_gamma   90.00
#
_symmetry.space_group_name_H-M   'P 1'
#
loop_
_entity.id
_entity.type
_entity.pdbx_description
1 polymer ?
#
loop_
_entity_poly.entity_id
_entity_poly.type
_entity_poly.pdbx_seq_one_letter_code
_entity_poly.pdbx_strand_id
1 'polypeptide(L)'
;PRTNRAAYDGGGAHTEQINFVKQQLVSNTPSWTRLMVERKLPERLRPLEELSKNLWWSWTMSAYELFEYIDNALWVKCEKNPIDFLDKLTYSRILALEKDEIFLGKMDAVYAQFEDYMRQKADAEGPKIAYFSMEYGLHSSLKIYSGGLGILAGDYLKEASDKNVPMVAGG
;
A
#
# COMPACT_ATOMS: atom_id res chain seq x y z
N PRO A 1 27.89 5.57 -84.88
CA PRO A 1 26.69 4.98 -84.32
C PRO A 1 26.79 4.99 -82.80
N ARG A 2 25.96 5.79 -82.19
CA ARG A 2 25.91 5.95 -80.73
C ARG A 2 24.75 5.05 -80.23
N THR A 3 25.06 4.09 -79.38
CA THR A 3 24.07 3.32 -78.65
C THR A 3 23.71 4.04 -77.38
N ASN A 4 22.43 4.47 -77.33
CA ASN A 4 21.83 4.94 -76.08
C ASN A 4 21.42 3.75 -75.20
N ARG A 5 22.01 3.62 -74.04
CA ARG A 5 21.64 2.67 -73.02
C ARG A 5 20.79 3.42 -71.99
N ALA A 6 19.47 3.22 -72.06
CA ALA A 6 18.59 3.73 -71.00
C ALA A 6 18.82 2.89 -69.73
N ALA A 7 19.19 3.54 -68.66
CA ALA A 7 19.27 2.97 -67.34
C ALA A 7 17.87 2.80 -66.79
N TYR A 8 17.50 1.58 -66.47
CA TYR A 8 16.23 1.27 -65.74
C TYR A 8 16.45 1.58 -64.28
N ASP A 9 15.84 2.66 -63.85
CA ASP A 9 15.84 3.05 -62.45
C ASP A 9 14.63 2.42 -61.75
N GLY A 10 14.77 1.14 -61.39
CA GLY A 10 13.70 0.32 -60.78
C GLY A 10 13.80 0.16 -59.26
N GLY A 11 14.70 0.92 -58.61
CA GLY A 11 15.00 0.69 -57.17
C GLY A 11 14.17 1.48 -56.15
N GLY A 12 13.51 2.55 -56.57
CA GLY A 12 12.84 3.47 -55.64
C GLY A 12 11.52 2.95 -55.06
N ALA A 13 10.69 2.38 -55.91
CA ALA A 13 9.32 1.97 -55.53
C ALA A 13 9.28 0.75 -54.57
N HIS A 14 10.25 -0.18 -54.73
CA HIS A 14 10.32 -1.36 -53.87
C HIS A 14 10.85 -1.02 -52.47
N THR A 15 11.75 -0.06 -52.35
CA THR A 15 12.33 0.34 -51.06
C THR A 15 11.32 1.16 -50.23
N GLU A 16 10.50 2.02 -50.89
CA GLU A 16 9.43 2.74 -50.23
C GLU A 16 8.29 1.83 -49.75
N GLN A 17 7.89 0.82 -50.56
CA GLN A 17 6.89 -0.19 -50.13
C GLN A 17 7.38 -1.02 -48.95
N ILE A 18 8.66 -1.40 -48.90
CA ILE A 18 9.22 -2.17 -47.80
C ILE A 18 9.27 -1.31 -46.53
N ASN A 19 9.62 -0.05 -46.64
CA ASN A 19 9.63 0.88 -45.51
C ASN A 19 8.22 1.19 -44.99
N PHE A 20 7.21 1.33 -45.89
CA PHE A 20 5.82 1.53 -45.53
C PHE A 20 5.25 0.30 -44.80
N VAL A 21 5.54 -0.92 -45.28
CA VAL A 21 5.13 -2.17 -44.63
C VAL A 21 5.82 -2.35 -43.27
N LYS A 22 7.11 -1.99 -43.15
CA LYS A 22 7.82 -2.01 -41.86
C LYS A 22 7.22 -1.01 -40.87
N GLN A 23 6.86 0.20 -41.29
CA GLN A 23 6.20 1.18 -40.43
C GLN A 23 4.81 0.74 -39.98
N GLN A 24 4.01 0.10 -40.87
CA GLN A 24 2.72 -0.46 -40.49
C GLN A 24 2.87 -1.65 -39.51
N LEU A 25 3.88 -2.51 -39.69
CA LEU A 25 4.16 -3.62 -38.79
C LEU A 25 4.62 -3.15 -37.40
N VAL A 26 5.36 -2.02 -37.33
CA VAL A 26 5.78 -1.43 -36.05
C VAL A 26 4.61 -0.72 -35.37
N SER A 27 3.64 -0.14 -36.10
CA SER A 27 2.45 0.49 -35.53
C SER A 27 1.40 -0.51 -35.03
N ASN A 28 1.48 -1.77 -35.45
CA ASN A 28 0.58 -2.85 -35.04
C ASN A 28 1.16 -3.77 -33.95
N THR A 29 2.31 -3.46 -33.38
CA THR A 29 2.78 -4.19 -32.19
C THR A 29 1.87 -3.86 -31.02
N PRO A 30 1.18 -4.81 -30.40
CA PRO A 30 0.33 -4.55 -29.26
C PRO A 30 1.18 -3.96 -28.12
N SER A 31 0.94 -2.70 -27.80
CA SER A 31 1.56 -2.07 -26.62
C SER A 31 0.74 -2.47 -25.40
N TRP A 32 1.29 -3.35 -24.57
CA TRP A 32 0.68 -3.71 -23.29
C TRP A 32 0.96 -2.59 -22.27
N THR A 33 -0.05 -1.77 -22.00
CA THR A 33 0.00 -0.84 -20.88
C THR A 33 -0.51 -1.59 -19.66
N ARG A 34 0.32 -1.70 -18.63
CA ARG A 34 -0.09 -2.26 -17.35
C ARG A 34 -1.08 -1.29 -16.70
N LEU A 35 -2.36 -1.63 -16.77
CA LEU A 35 -3.38 -0.87 -16.08
C LEU A 35 -3.32 -1.27 -14.59
N MET A 36 -2.78 -0.41 -13.76
CA MET A 36 -2.90 -0.54 -12.30
C MET A 36 -4.22 0.09 -11.88
N VAL A 37 -5.19 -0.72 -11.57
CA VAL A 37 -6.45 -0.27 -10.97
C VAL A 37 -6.24 -0.25 -9.46
N GLU A 38 -5.97 0.94 -8.91
CA GLU A 38 -6.02 1.12 -7.47
C GLU A 38 -7.49 1.09 -7.02
N ARG A 39 -7.81 0.12 -6.16
CA ARG A 39 -9.11 0.05 -5.54
C ARG A 39 -9.14 1.06 -4.39
N LYS A 40 -9.89 2.13 -4.54
CA LYS A 40 -10.13 3.09 -3.45
C LYS A 40 -11.35 2.66 -2.66
N LEU A 41 -11.23 2.70 -1.34
CA LEU A 41 -12.39 2.57 -0.46
C LEU A 41 -13.31 3.79 -0.64
N PRO A 42 -14.64 3.63 -0.45
CA PRO A 42 -15.56 4.76 -0.36
C PRO A 42 -15.10 5.77 0.69
N GLU A 43 -15.43 7.04 0.47
CA GLU A 43 -15.01 8.14 1.35
C GLU A 43 -15.41 7.89 2.83
N ARG A 44 -16.59 7.29 3.05
CA ARG A 44 -17.07 6.96 4.39
C ARG A 44 -16.17 5.94 5.13
N LEU A 45 -15.48 5.06 4.39
CA LEU A 45 -14.61 4.02 4.94
C LEU A 45 -13.11 4.39 4.89
N ARG A 46 -12.77 5.60 4.44
CA ARG A 46 -11.39 6.11 4.37
C ARG A 46 -10.62 6.01 5.69
N PRO A 47 -11.24 6.19 6.88
CA PRO A 47 -10.56 5.99 8.16
C PRO A 47 -9.87 4.62 8.29
N LEU A 48 -10.43 3.55 7.70
CA LEU A 48 -9.81 2.22 7.70
C LEU A 48 -8.48 2.20 6.96
N GLU A 49 -8.39 2.93 5.85
CA GLU A 49 -7.16 3.01 5.06
C GLU A 49 -6.06 3.75 5.83
N GLU A 50 -6.40 4.81 6.53
CA GLU A 50 -5.46 5.56 7.35
C GLU A 50 -4.98 4.75 8.56
N LEU A 51 -5.91 4.10 9.27
CA LEU A 51 -5.59 3.18 10.37
C LEU A 51 -4.67 2.04 9.90
N SER A 52 -4.93 1.45 8.72
CA SER A 52 -4.15 0.32 8.21
C SER A 52 -2.68 0.65 7.95
N LYS A 53 -2.37 1.91 7.67
CA LYS A 53 -1.02 2.40 7.37
C LYS A 53 -0.22 2.80 8.61
N ASN A 54 -0.84 2.85 9.78
CA ASN A 54 -0.18 3.20 11.03
C ASN A 54 -0.20 2.02 11.99
N LEU A 55 0.96 1.62 12.49
CA LEU A 55 1.09 0.45 13.37
C LEU A 55 0.38 0.58 14.72
N TRP A 56 -0.10 1.75 15.11
CA TRP A 56 -0.86 1.99 16.33
C TRP A 56 -2.01 0.98 16.53
N TRP A 57 -2.67 0.57 15.45
CA TRP A 57 -3.73 -0.45 15.50
C TRP A 57 -3.24 -1.78 16.11
N SER A 58 -1.95 -2.11 15.96
CA SER A 58 -1.42 -3.44 16.33
C SER A 58 -1.30 -3.67 17.83
N TRP A 59 -1.30 -2.61 18.62
CA TRP A 59 -1.32 -2.70 20.11
C TRP A 59 -2.52 -1.99 20.74
N THR A 60 -3.44 -1.47 19.93
CA THR A 60 -4.70 -0.88 20.39
C THR A 60 -5.84 -1.85 20.15
N MET A 61 -6.37 -2.44 21.24
CA MET A 61 -7.35 -3.53 21.15
C MET A 61 -8.58 -3.14 20.34
N SER A 62 -9.14 -1.93 20.54
CA SER A 62 -10.33 -1.46 19.81
C SER A 62 -10.09 -1.36 18.31
N ALA A 63 -8.89 -0.96 17.88
CA ALA A 63 -8.53 -0.89 16.47
C ALA A 63 -8.31 -2.29 15.87
N TYR A 64 -7.70 -3.20 16.63
CA TYR A 64 -7.53 -4.59 16.22
C TYR A 64 -8.89 -5.29 16.02
N GLU A 65 -9.79 -5.17 17.00
CA GLU A 65 -11.13 -5.75 16.95
C GLU A 65 -11.99 -5.16 15.81
N LEU A 66 -11.71 -3.93 15.38
CA LEU A 66 -12.40 -3.31 14.26
C LEU A 66 -12.14 -4.07 12.95
N PHE A 67 -10.88 -4.44 12.67
CA PHE A 67 -10.54 -5.26 11.50
C PHE A 67 -11.11 -6.67 11.59
N GLU A 68 -11.06 -7.27 12.77
CA GLU A 68 -11.61 -8.60 13.01
C GLU A 68 -13.13 -8.65 12.81
N TYR A 69 -13.86 -7.60 13.20
CA TYR A 69 -15.31 -7.45 13.00
C TYR A 69 -15.72 -7.45 11.53
N ILE A 70 -14.89 -6.86 10.66
CA ILE A 70 -15.19 -6.77 9.23
C ILE A 70 -15.30 -8.17 8.60
N ASP A 71 -14.30 -9.01 8.75
CA ASP A 71 -14.28 -10.40 8.25
C ASP A 71 -13.14 -11.16 8.95
N ASN A 72 -13.48 -11.87 10.03
CA ASN A 72 -12.49 -12.62 10.82
C ASN A 72 -11.77 -13.72 10.00
N ALA A 73 -12.49 -14.41 9.11
CA ALA A 73 -11.87 -15.47 8.29
C ALA A 73 -10.84 -14.91 7.31
N LEU A 74 -11.17 -13.81 6.65
CA LEU A 74 -10.23 -13.12 5.76
C LEU A 74 -9.08 -12.48 6.56
N TRP A 75 -9.36 -11.91 7.74
CA TRP A 75 -8.36 -11.33 8.64
C TRP A 75 -7.26 -12.31 9.01
N VAL A 76 -7.66 -13.51 9.43
CA VAL A 76 -6.72 -14.60 9.72
C VAL A 76 -5.98 -15.06 8.48
N LYS A 77 -6.67 -15.19 7.33
CA LYS A 77 -6.04 -15.59 6.06
C LYS A 77 -4.99 -14.59 5.56
N CYS A 78 -5.16 -13.31 5.85
CA CYS A 78 -4.20 -12.24 5.52
C CYS A 78 -3.09 -12.11 6.58
N GLU A 79 -2.92 -13.08 7.46
CA GLU A 79 -1.92 -13.05 8.55
C GLU A 79 -2.04 -11.75 9.39
N LYS A 80 -3.27 -11.23 9.52
CA LYS A 80 -3.58 -9.99 10.25
C LYS A 80 -2.85 -8.76 9.70
N ASN A 81 -2.59 -8.75 8.40
CA ASN A 81 -2.06 -7.58 7.69
C ASN A 81 -3.23 -6.73 7.17
N PRO A 82 -3.48 -5.53 7.75
CA PRO A 82 -4.66 -4.75 7.40
C PRO A 82 -4.63 -4.20 5.97
N ILE A 83 -3.46 -3.95 5.40
CA ILE A 83 -3.33 -3.48 4.01
C ILE A 83 -3.75 -4.59 3.06
N ASP A 84 -3.17 -5.79 3.20
CA ASP A 84 -3.51 -6.96 2.39
C ASP A 84 -4.98 -7.38 2.59
N PHE A 85 -5.49 -7.22 3.81
CA PHE A 85 -6.88 -7.48 4.17
C PHE A 85 -7.85 -6.53 3.43
N LEU A 86 -7.61 -5.22 3.47
CA LEU A 86 -8.47 -4.24 2.79
C LEU A 86 -8.44 -4.41 1.27
N ASP A 87 -7.29 -4.76 0.69
CA ASP A 87 -7.15 -5.02 -0.74
C ASP A 87 -7.95 -6.26 -1.19
N LYS A 88 -8.14 -7.24 -0.31
CA LYS A 88 -8.85 -8.50 -0.59
C LYS A 88 -10.33 -8.47 -0.24
N LEU A 89 -10.83 -7.42 0.43
CA LEU A 89 -12.25 -7.28 0.71
C LEU A 89 -13.07 -7.30 -0.57
N THR A 90 -14.19 -8.03 -0.55
CA THR A 90 -15.12 -8.05 -1.69
C THR A 90 -15.89 -6.75 -1.78
N TYR A 91 -16.27 -6.35 -3.00
CA TYR A 91 -17.08 -5.16 -3.22
C TYR A 91 -18.44 -5.22 -2.47
N SER A 92 -19.06 -6.40 -2.43
CA SER A 92 -20.31 -6.61 -1.69
C SER A 92 -20.14 -6.38 -0.18
N ARG A 93 -18.97 -6.78 0.39
CA ARG A 93 -18.69 -6.54 1.81
C ARG A 93 -18.48 -5.05 2.09
N ILE A 94 -17.77 -4.35 1.22
CA ILE A 94 -17.57 -2.90 1.32
C ILE A 94 -18.93 -2.16 1.32
N LEU A 95 -19.82 -2.49 0.39
CA LEU A 95 -21.16 -1.90 0.35
C LEU A 95 -22.01 -2.23 1.59
N ALA A 96 -21.84 -3.42 2.17
CA ALA A 96 -22.51 -3.78 3.41
C ALA A 96 -22.03 -2.96 4.60
N LEU A 97 -20.70 -2.71 4.68
CA LEU A 97 -20.10 -1.90 5.76
C LEU A 97 -20.57 -0.43 5.71
N GLU A 98 -20.77 0.14 4.53
CA GLU A 98 -21.29 1.51 4.40
C GLU A 98 -22.70 1.69 4.99
N LYS A 99 -23.44 0.60 5.16
CA LYS A 99 -24.81 0.58 5.68
C LYS A 99 -24.91 0.03 7.10
N ASP A 100 -23.80 -0.45 7.66
CA ASP A 100 -23.75 -1.02 9.01
C ASP A 100 -23.47 0.09 10.03
N GLU A 101 -24.55 0.68 10.56
CA GLU A 101 -24.46 1.77 11.54
C GLU A 101 -23.68 1.39 12.80
N ILE A 102 -23.73 0.11 13.22
CA ILE A 102 -22.98 -0.37 14.39
C ILE A 102 -21.48 -0.36 14.07
N PHE A 103 -21.10 -0.86 12.89
CA PHE A 103 -19.73 -0.83 12.43
C PHE A 103 -19.21 0.60 12.27
N LEU A 104 -19.99 1.46 11.61
CA LEU A 104 -19.63 2.86 11.39
C LEU A 104 -19.41 3.60 12.71
N GLY A 105 -20.28 3.40 13.71
CA GLY A 105 -20.10 3.97 15.04
C GLY A 105 -18.83 3.49 15.75
N LYS A 106 -18.50 2.21 15.66
CA LYS A 106 -17.23 1.67 16.19
C LYS A 106 -16.01 2.26 15.46
N MET A 107 -16.05 2.34 14.14
CA MET A 107 -14.98 2.89 13.32
C MET A 107 -14.74 4.36 13.67
N ASP A 108 -15.78 5.17 13.77
CA ASP A 108 -15.67 6.58 14.13
C ASP A 108 -15.05 6.76 15.52
N ALA A 109 -15.45 5.96 16.50
CA ALA A 109 -14.90 6.00 17.85
C ALA A 109 -13.40 5.63 17.89
N VAL A 110 -13.00 4.58 17.14
CA VAL A 110 -11.60 4.16 17.04
C VAL A 110 -10.79 5.22 16.29
N TYR A 111 -11.33 5.78 15.23
CA TYR A 111 -10.64 6.80 14.45
C TYR A 111 -10.44 8.09 15.26
N ALA A 112 -11.42 8.50 16.05
CA ALA A 112 -11.27 9.64 16.97
C ALA A 112 -10.16 9.40 18.01
N GLN A 113 -10.05 8.19 18.57
CA GLN A 113 -8.94 7.81 19.45
C GLN A 113 -7.57 7.92 18.74
N PHE A 114 -7.51 7.47 17.49
CA PHE A 114 -6.30 7.56 16.67
C PHE A 114 -5.91 9.02 16.38
N GLU A 115 -6.87 9.86 16.01
CA GLU A 115 -6.61 11.29 15.78
C GLU A 115 -6.10 12.00 17.05
N ASP A 116 -6.70 11.72 18.20
CA ASP A 116 -6.24 12.25 19.50
C ASP A 116 -4.83 11.77 19.83
N TYR A 117 -4.55 10.48 19.60
CA TYR A 117 -3.21 9.93 19.78
C TYR A 117 -2.18 10.62 18.89
N MET A 118 -2.48 10.80 17.60
CA MET A 118 -1.57 11.45 16.65
C MET A 118 -1.39 12.95 16.96
N ARG A 119 -2.42 13.62 17.46
CA ARG A 119 -2.33 15.03 17.88
C ARG A 119 -1.33 15.22 19.02
N GLN A 120 -1.33 14.32 20.01
CA GLN A 120 -0.37 14.35 21.11
C GLN A 120 1.09 14.17 20.63
N LYS A 121 1.31 13.45 19.51
CA LYS A 121 2.68 13.23 18.97
C LYS A 121 3.28 14.50 18.36
N ALA A 122 2.46 15.40 17.84
CA ALA A 122 2.94 16.64 17.22
C ALA A 122 3.63 17.57 18.23
N ASP A 123 3.27 17.47 19.52
CA ASP A 123 3.73 18.34 20.60
C ASP A 123 4.84 17.71 21.48
N ALA A 124 5.49 16.65 20.99
CA ALA A 124 6.55 15.96 21.73
C ALA A 124 7.77 16.87 21.93
N GLU A 125 7.99 17.31 23.15
CA GLU A 125 9.14 18.12 23.58
C GLU A 125 10.15 17.26 24.34
N GLY A 126 11.42 17.69 24.35
CA GLY A 126 12.48 17.05 25.11
C GLY A 126 13.68 16.63 24.27
N PRO A 127 14.66 15.91 24.87
CA PRO A 127 15.84 15.45 24.19
C PRO A 127 15.46 14.42 23.11
N LYS A 128 15.91 14.62 21.89
CA LYS A 128 15.71 13.68 20.80
C LYS A 128 16.56 12.43 21.02
N ILE A 129 15.94 11.25 21.00
CA ILE A 129 16.58 9.96 21.23
C ILE A 129 16.61 9.19 19.91
N ALA A 130 17.76 8.64 19.54
CA ALA A 130 17.89 7.66 18.48
C ALA A 130 18.14 6.27 19.08
N TYR A 131 17.26 5.31 18.77
CA TYR A 131 17.34 3.93 19.25
C TYR A 131 17.68 3.03 18.07
N PHE A 132 18.79 2.29 18.19
CA PHE A 132 19.25 1.38 17.13
C PHE A 132 19.13 -0.06 17.59
N SER A 133 18.49 -0.89 16.77
CA SER A 133 18.40 -2.33 16.97
C SER A 133 18.47 -3.05 15.62
N MET A 134 19.04 -4.25 15.61
CA MET A 134 19.09 -5.09 14.41
C MET A 134 17.73 -5.66 14.02
N GLU A 135 16.76 -5.68 14.94
CA GLU A 135 15.41 -6.23 14.72
C GLU A 135 14.38 -5.53 15.60
N TYR A 136 13.12 -5.46 15.12
CA TYR A 136 12.00 -4.87 15.82
C TYR A 136 10.75 -5.75 15.72
N GLY A 137 10.34 -6.35 16.81
CA GLY A 137 9.13 -7.18 16.92
C GLY A 137 7.88 -6.33 17.15
N LEU A 138 7.44 -5.58 16.14
CA LEU A 138 6.27 -4.70 16.24
C LEU A 138 4.96 -5.44 16.05
N HIS A 139 4.86 -6.27 15.00
CA HIS A 139 3.71 -7.11 14.70
C HIS A 139 4.13 -8.29 13.82
N SER A 140 3.40 -9.40 13.91
CA SER A 140 3.70 -10.64 13.16
C SER A 140 3.63 -10.48 11.63
N SER A 141 2.87 -9.51 11.13
CA SER A 141 2.82 -9.17 9.70
C SER A 141 4.10 -8.50 9.18
N LEU A 142 4.93 -7.94 10.07
CA LEU A 142 6.23 -7.36 9.76
C LEU A 142 7.34 -8.35 10.16
N LYS A 143 7.87 -9.04 9.16
CA LYS A 143 8.88 -10.10 9.37
C LYS A 143 10.30 -9.50 9.47
N ILE A 144 10.50 -8.61 10.43
CA ILE A 144 11.75 -7.88 10.67
C ILE A 144 12.36 -8.22 12.04
N TYR A 145 11.98 -9.34 12.62
CA TYR A 145 12.52 -9.87 13.87
C TYR A 145 12.43 -11.38 13.92
N SER A 146 13.24 -12.01 14.75
CA SER A 146 13.26 -13.47 14.92
C SER A 146 13.24 -13.93 16.38
N GLY A 147 13.53 -13.09 17.34
CA GLY A 147 13.68 -13.51 18.74
C GLY A 147 13.41 -12.43 19.77
N GLY A 148 13.85 -12.70 21.00
CA GLY A 148 13.60 -11.86 22.17
C GLY A 148 14.16 -10.44 22.07
N LEU A 149 15.28 -10.25 21.36
CA LEU A 149 15.85 -8.93 21.11
C LEU A 149 14.85 -8.03 20.35
N GLY A 150 14.25 -8.58 19.30
CA GLY A 150 13.24 -7.86 18.50
C GLY A 150 11.97 -7.57 19.30
N ILE A 151 11.51 -8.52 20.11
CA ILE A 151 10.34 -8.31 20.97
C ILE A 151 10.60 -7.19 21.98
N LEU A 152 11.75 -7.19 22.65
CA LEU A 152 12.12 -6.11 23.58
C LEU A 152 12.17 -4.76 22.88
N ALA A 153 12.82 -4.67 21.71
CA ALA A 153 12.91 -3.43 20.93
C ALA A 153 11.54 -2.94 20.47
N GLY A 154 10.67 -3.85 20.01
CA GLY A 154 9.31 -3.53 19.58
C GLY A 154 8.44 -3.01 20.73
N ASP A 155 8.44 -3.68 21.87
CA ASP A 155 7.67 -3.26 23.04
C ASP A 155 8.18 -1.93 23.60
N TYR A 156 9.50 -1.72 23.59
CA TYR A 156 10.10 -0.46 23.99
C TYR A 156 9.62 0.73 23.11
N LEU A 157 9.56 0.51 21.78
CA LEU A 157 9.07 1.56 20.86
C LEU A 157 7.59 1.85 21.04
N LYS A 158 6.75 0.82 21.27
CA LYS A 158 5.32 1.00 21.55
C LYS A 158 5.10 1.83 22.80
N GLU A 159 5.78 1.49 23.89
CA GLU A 159 5.71 2.23 25.16
C GLU A 159 6.25 3.66 25.01
N ALA A 160 7.38 3.85 24.32
CA ALA A 160 7.92 5.16 24.03
C ALA A 160 6.94 6.01 23.21
N SER A 161 6.25 5.39 22.24
CA SER A 161 5.18 6.04 21.50
C SER A 161 4.02 6.43 22.40
N ASP A 162 3.52 5.54 23.25
CA ASP A 162 2.39 5.82 24.13
C ASP A 162 2.73 6.90 25.17
N LYS A 163 3.99 6.99 25.60
CA LYS A 163 4.50 8.05 26.52
C LYS A 163 4.93 9.32 25.80
N ASN A 164 4.69 9.43 24.51
CA ASN A 164 5.08 10.60 23.70
C ASN A 164 6.57 10.97 23.82
N VAL A 165 7.45 9.96 23.91
CA VAL A 165 8.90 10.17 23.94
C VAL A 165 9.40 10.58 22.57
N PRO A 166 10.16 11.69 22.41
CA PRO A 166 10.68 12.14 21.13
C PRO A 166 11.82 11.25 20.64
N MET A 167 11.47 10.07 20.14
CA MET A 167 12.38 8.99 19.74
C MET A 167 12.23 8.64 18.27
N VAL A 168 13.35 8.32 17.63
CA VAL A 168 13.40 7.67 16.31
C VAL A 168 14.11 6.35 16.42
N ALA A 169 13.71 5.36 15.62
CA ALA A 169 14.33 4.06 15.56
C ALA A 169 14.96 3.81 14.20
N GLY A 170 16.07 3.08 14.19
CA GLY A 170 16.81 2.69 12.99
C GLY A 170 17.52 1.35 13.19
N GLY A 171 17.69 0.60 12.08
CA GLY A 171 18.37 -0.68 12.07
C GLY A 171 18.73 -1.10 10.66
#